data_b7a28c39afba7d898a19b849c4996a2b
#
_entry.id   b7a28c39afba7d898a19b849c4996a2b
#
_cell.length_a   1.000
_cell.length_b   1.000
_cell.length_c   1.000
_cell.angle_alpha   90.00
_cell.angle_beta   90.00
_cell.angle_gamma   90.00
#
_symmetry.space_group_name_H-M   'P 1'
#
loop_
_entity.id
_entity.type
_entity.pdbx_description
1 polymer ?
#
loop_
_entity_poly.entity_id
_entity_poly.type
_entity_poly.pdbx_seq_one_letter_code
_entity_poly.pdbx_strand_id
1 'polypeptide(L)'
;AKQGFSERLYLKYLRTKFKTLAIVSPQKAAEIAFDLFCTPYPKYKKTKAPAIFHQALKLTVQVDKGITIRGYEWKAAKPNGKTVLICHGYASYFYKFEQYIQPLLKQGFRILGFDAPGHGKSDGKYINAAVYKDAIEHIIKVCGPIDHFMGHSLGGLTLSLIAETIPNPEAHRFVLIAPATKTTTTLENYFAMMHLSEAVRQGFFEELGKLTHLPLGYFEADRAIEKYKGQILWVHDQGDRVCPYKDLEKFRNQAPENIKFLITNGLGHNKVYKTPEVIDQIVSFLSA
;
A
#
# COMPACT_ATOMS: atom_id res chain seq x y z
N ALA A 1 6.29 1.22 -18.66
CA ALA A 1 5.78 0.26 -19.65
C ALA A 1 4.83 1.00 -20.61
N LYS A 2 4.87 0.70 -21.92
CA LYS A 2 3.89 1.26 -22.88
C LYS A 2 2.52 0.67 -22.53
N GLN A 3 1.52 1.52 -22.32
CA GLN A 3 0.14 1.08 -22.13
C GLN A 3 -0.33 0.22 -23.30
N GLY A 4 -0.97 -0.91 -22.99
CA GLY A 4 -1.52 -1.80 -24.01
C GLY A 4 -2.64 -1.13 -24.82
N PHE A 5 -2.90 -1.60 -26.04
CA PHE A 5 -3.94 -1.05 -26.90
C PHE A 5 -5.33 -1.07 -26.22
N SER A 6 -5.67 -2.17 -25.57
CA SER A 6 -6.96 -2.33 -24.83
C SER A 6 -7.07 -1.35 -23.65
N GLU A 7 -5.97 -1.08 -22.95
CA GLU A 7 -5.94 -0.14 -21.83
C GLU A 7 -6.17 1.31 -22.32
N ARG A 8 -5.53 1.69 -23.43
CA ARG A 8 -5.74 3.02 -24.03
C ARG A 8 -7.19 3.20 -24.52
N LEU A 9 -7.79 2.18 -25.11
CA LEU A 9 -9.17 2.23 -25.55
C LEU A 9 -10.14 2.37 -24.38
N TYR A 10 -9.90 1.63 -23.30
CA TYR A 10 -10.69 1.72 -22.08
C TYR A 10 -10.58 3.09 -21.40
N LEU A 11 -9.39 3.66 -21.31
CA LEU A 11 -9.20 5.02 -20.79
C LEU A 11 -9.91 6.07 -21.67
N LYS A 12 -9.86 5.94 -23.00
CA LYS A 12 -10.59 6.82 -23.91
C LYS A 12 -12.10 6.75 -23.66
N TYR A 13 -12.63 5.53 -23.52
CA TYR A 13 -14.04 5.33 -23.17
C TYR A 13 -14.40 6.01 -21.83
N LEU A 14 -13.62 5.81 -20.78
CA LEU A 14 -13.87 6.43 -19.47
C LEU A 14 -13.85 7.97 -19.54
N ARG A 15 -12.86 8.55 -20.21
CA ARG A 15 -12.78 10.01 -20.42
C ARG A 15 -14.00 10.58 -21.15
N THR A 16 -14.44 9.92 -22.20
CA THR A 16 -15.66 10.31 -22.93
C THR A 16 -16.88 10.21 -22.01
N LYS A 17 -17.02 9.10 -21.29
CA LYS A 17 -18.11 8.89 -20.32
C LYS A 17 -18.15 9.99 -19.27
N PHE A 18 -17.01 10.33 -18.64
CA PHE A 18 -16.93 11.40 -17.64
C PHE A 18 -17.26 12.76 -18.24
N LYS A 19 -16.74 13.08 -19.43
CA LYS A 19 -17.05 14.33 -20.13
C LYS A 19 -18.53 14.49 -20.38
N THR A 20 -19.21 13.46 -20.91
CA THR A 20 -20.65 13.50 -21.19
C THR A 20 -21.48 13.56 -19.90
N LEU A 21 -21.12 12.73 -18.91
CA LEU A 21 -21.87 12.66 -17.65
C LEU A 21 -21.72 13.93 -16.82
N ALA A 22 -20.56 14.58 -16.86
CA ALA A 22 -20.32 15.85 -16.17
C ALA A 22 -21.21 17.01 -16.65
N ILE A 23 -21.69 16.95 -17.90
CA ILE A 23 -22.63 17.93 -18.45
C ILE A 23 -24.04 17.73 -17.87
N VAL A 24 -24.46 16.47 -17.72
CA VAL A 24 -25.81 16.10 -17.27
C VAL A 24 -25.90 16.10 -15.73
N SER A 25 -24.91 15.51 -15.07
CA SER A 25 -24.85 15.37 -13.60
C SER A 25 -23.41 15.27 -13.13
N PRO A 26 -22.75 16.39 -12.80
CA PRO A 26 -21.39 16.39 -12.24
C PRO A 26 -21.28 15.51 -10.98
N GLN A 27 -22.31 15.53 -10.10
CA GLN A 27 -22.33 14.71 -8.88
C GLN A 27 -22.32 13.23 -9.21
N LYS A 28 -23.11 12.76 -10.18
CA LYS A 28 -23.08 11.34 -10.58
C LYS A 28 -21.77 10.94 -11.24
N ALA A 29 -21.16 11.85 -11.99
CA ALA A 29 -19.81 11.63 -12.53
C ALA A 29 -18.77 11.49 -11.39
N ALA A 30 -18.87 12.31 -10.35
CA ALA A 30 -18.00 12.26 -9.18
C ALA A 30 -18.13 10.96 -8.39
N GLU A 31 -19.36 10.51 -8.10
CA GLU A 31 -19.61 9.21 -7.45
C GLU A 31 -18.96 8.06 -8.22
N ILE A 32 -19.12 8.03 -9.56
CA ILE A 32 -18.54 6.97 -10.42
C ILE A 32 -17.01 7.10 -10.44
N ALA A 33 -16.46 8.31 -10.51
CA ALA A 33 -15.02 8.52 -10.48
C ALA A 33 -14.41 8.06 -9.14
N PHE A 34 -15.08 8.36 -8.04
CA PHE A 34 -14.68 7.93 -6.71
C PHE A 34 -14.76 6.40 -6.54
N ASP A 35 -15.85 5.80 -6.99
CA ASP A 35 -16.04 4.34 -6.99
C ASP A 35 -14.92 3.63 -7.78
N LEU A 36 -14.57 4.18 -8.96
CA LEU A 36 -13.51 3.67 -9.80
C LEU A 36 -12.13 3.82 -9.15
N PHE A 37 -11.85 4.95 -8.50
CA PHE A 37 -10.60 5.18 -7.78
C PHE A 37 -10.40 4.18 -6.63
N CYS A 38 -11.46 3.89 -5.90
CA CYS A 38 -11.44 2.95 -4.78
C CYS A 38 -11.54 1.47 -5.20
N THR A 39 -11.88 1.16 -6.46
CA THR A 39 -12.04 -0.22 -6.94
C THR A 39 -10.74 -0.70 -7.61
N PRO A 40 -10.06 -1.74 -7.08
CA PRO A 40 -8.85 -2.27 -7.70
C PRO A 40 -9.09 -2.77 -9.13
N TYR A 41 -8.29 -2.27 -10.08
CA TYR A 41 -8.31 -2.70 -11.46
C TYR A 41 -6.87 -2.84 -12.01
N PRO A 42 -6.53 -3.89 -12.76
CA PRO A 42 -7.39 -5.02 -13.14
C PRO A 42 -7.70 -5.94 -11.95
N LYS A 43 -8.90 -6.54 -11.96
CA LYS A 43 -9.25 -7.57 -10.98
C LYS A 43 -8.21 -8.70 -10.99
N TYR A 44 -7.98 -9.28 -9.83
CA TYR A 44 -7.06 -10.40 -9.64
C TYR A 44 -7.26 -11.49 -10.71
N LYS A 45 -6.21 -11.74 -11.49
CA LYS A 45 -6.13 -12.91 -12.35
C LYS A 45 -5.70 -14.09 -11.47
N LYS A 46 -6.42 -15.22 -11.54
CA LYS A 46 -6.04 -16.44 -10.83
C LYS A 46 -4.60 -16.83 -11.23
N THR A 47 -3.62 -16.44 -10.40
CA THR A 47 -2.22 -16.85 -10.57
C THR A 47 -1.98 -18.09 -9.75
N LYS A 48 -1.16 -19.01 -10.29
CA LYS A 48 -0.71 -20.18 -9.55
C LYS A 48 0.12 -19.69 -8.34
N ALA A 49 -0.18 -20.25 -7.16
CA ALA A 49 0.59 -19.94 -5.98
C ALA A 49 2.06 -20.35 -6.16
N PRO A 50 3.03 -19.52 -5.82
CA PRO A 50 4.43 -19.93 -5.76
C PRO A 50 4.63 -21.11 -4.80
N ALA A 51 5.64 -21.95 -5.04
CA ALA A 51 5.86 -23.18 -4.28
C ALA A 51 5.94 -22.95 -2.76
N ILE A 52 6.58 -21.86 -2.33
CA ILE A 52 6.72 -21.52 -0.91
C ILE A 52 5.37 -21.35 -0.19
N PHE A 53 4.30 -20.99 -0.90
CA PHE A 53 2.96 -20.82 -0.33
C PHE A 53 2.25 -22.13 -0.02
N HIS A 54 2.74 -23.28 -0.53
CA HIS A 54 2.22 -24.58 -0.15
C HIS A 54 2.63 -25.00 1.27
N GLN A 55 3.69 -24.38 1.82
CA GLN A 55 4.18 -24.61 3.18
C GLN A 55 3.54 -23.67 4.20
N ALA A 56 2.77 -22.70 3.75
CA ALA A 56 2.14 -21.70 4.63
C ALA A 56 0.88 -22.23 5.29
N LEU A 57 0.68 -21.84 6.55
CA LEU A 57 -0.63 -21.87 7.17
C LEU A 57 -1.51 -20.79 6.53
N LYS A 58 -2.70 -21.18 6.07
CA LYS A 58 -3.69 -20.24 5.55
C LYS A 58 -4.42 -19.59 6.71
N LEU A 59 -4.53 -18.27 6.68
CA LEU A 59 -5.22 -17.48 7.70
C LEU A 59 -6.44 -16.78 7.12
N THR A 60 -7.42 -16.55 7.99
CA THR A 60 -8.58 -15.70 7.73
C THR A 60 -8.81 -14.78 8.91
N VAL A 61 -9.06 -13.50 8.65
CA VAL A 61 -9.41 -12.49 9.64
C VAL A 61 -10.72 -11.85 9.21
N GLN A 62 -11.70 -11.85 10.10
CA GLN A 62 -12.94 -11.11 9.90
C GLN A 62 -12.69 -9.65 10.28
N VAL A 63 -13.01 -8.75 9.37
CA VAL A 63 -13.04 -7.30 9.63
C VAL A 63 -14.49 -6.82 9.64
N ASP A 64 -14.73 -5.61 10.04
CA ASP A 64 -16.08 -5.06 10.11
C ASP A 64 -16.83 -5.20 8.78
N LYS A 65 -18.16 -5.20 8.86
CA LYS A 65 -19.08 -5.36 7.70
C LYS A 65 -19.03 -6.73 6.99
N GLY A 66 -18.55 -7.77 7.69
CA GLY A 66 -18.58 -9.15 7.16
C GLY A 66 -17.55 -9.42 6.04
N ILE A 67 -16.52 -8.60 5.92
CA ILE A 67 -15.43 -8.81 4.96
C ILE A 67 -14.41 -9.76 5.56
N THR A 68 -14.06 -10.84 4.84
CA THR A 68 -13.01 -11.77 5.22
C THR A 68 -11.70 -11.45 4.51
N ILE A 69 -10.69 -11.14 5.28
CA ILE A 69 -9.31 -10.95 4.79
C ILE A 69 -8.60 -12.29 4.85
N ARG A 70 -7.94 -12.67 3.74
CA ARG A 70 -7.23 -13.96 3.60
C ARG A 70 -5.74 -13.75 3.46
N GLY A 71 -4.99 -14.56 4.16
CA GLY A 71 -3.54 -14.45 4.24
C GLY A 71 -2.83 -15.76 4.52
N TYR A 72 -1.57 -15.60 4.86
CA TYR A 72 -0.63 -16.70 5.04
C TYR A 72 0.30 -16.42 6.21
N GLU A 73 0.69 -17.50 6.89
CA GLU A 73 1.68 -17.50 7.95
C GLU A 73 2.78 -18.51 7.65
N TRP A 74 4.01 -18.10 7.92
CA TRP A 74 5.18 -18.99 7.99
C TRP A 74 5.86 -18.83 9.34
N LYS A 75 6.37 -19.93 9.87
CA LYS A 75 7.18 -19.95 11.10
C LYS A 75 8.56 -20.50 10.77
N ALA A 76 9.58 -19.81 11.27
CA ALA A 76 10.96 -20.28 11.12
C ALA A 76 11.20 -21.55 11.93
N ALA A 77 12.09 -22.43 11.45
CA ALA A 77 12.50 -23.63 12.16
C ALA A 77 13.25 -23.30 13.47
N LYS A 78 13.96 -22.17 13.49
CA LYS A 78 14.62 -21.60 14.67
C LYS A 78 14.07 -20.19 14.90
N PRO A 79 12.99 -20.04 15.69
CA PRO A 79 12.35 -18.74 15.89
C PRO A 79 13.24 -17.75 16.66
N ASN A 80 13.25 -16.49 16.23
CA ASN A 80 13.84 -15.36 16.98
C ASN A 80 12.82 -14.66 17.91
N GLY A 81 11.58 -15.13 17.95
CA GLY A 81 10.49 -14.58 18.75
C GLY A 81 9.79 -13.38 18.13
N LYS A 82 10.24 -12.90 16.95
CA LYS A 82 9.69 -11.70 16.31
C LYS A 82 8.84 -12.02 15.07
N THR A 83 7.83 -11.20 14.85
CA THR A 83 6.87 -11.30 13.71
C THR A 83 7.02 -10.13 12.76
N VAL A 84 7.04 -10.39 11.46
CA VAL A 84 6.99 -9.39 10.39
C VAL A 84 5.66 -9.47 9.65
N LEU A 85 4.92 -8.36 9.55
CA LEU A 85 3.73 -8.22 8.70
C LEU A 85 4.10 -7.53 7.39
N ILE A 86 3.72 -8.13 6.27
CA ILE A 86 3.98 -7.61 4.92
C ILE A 86 2.68 -7.17 4.27
N CYS A 87 2.62 -5.90 3.81
CA CYS A 87 1.46 -5.24 3.22
C CYS A 87 1.74 -4.84 1.76
N HIS A 88 0.94 -5.36 0.82
CA HIS A 88 1.11 -5.05 -0.60
C HIS A 88 0.42 -3.73 -1.01
N GLY A 89 0.71 -3.24 -2.22
CA GLY A 89 0.14 -2.02 -2.77
C GLY A 89 -1.17 -2.22 -3.54
N TYR A 90 -1.72 -1.11 -4.06
CA TYR A 90 -2.93 -1.08 -4.89
C TYR A 90 -2.77 -1.97 -6.15
N ALA A 91 -3.86 -2.60 -6.59
CA ALA A 91 -3.91 -3.52 -7.73
C ALA A 91 -2.82 -4.61 -7.71
N SER A 92 -2.47 -5.08 -6.50
CA SER A 92 -1.45 -6.09 -6.23
C SER A 92 -2.04 -7.28 -5.45
N TYR A 93 -1.21 -8.18 -4.97
CA TYR A 93 -1.55 -9.31 -4.13
C TYR A 93 -0.29 -9.86 -3.45
N PHE A 94 -0.45 -10.60 -2.37
CA PHE A 94 0.66 -10.96 -1.50
C PHE A 94 1.70 -11.90 -2.16
N TYR A 95 1.35 -12.73 -3.14
CA TYR A 95 2.32 -13.61 -3.82
C TYR A 95 3.52 -12.87 -4.45
N LYS A 96 3.37 -11.58 -4.75
CA LYS A 96 4.47 -10.77 -5.29
C LYS A 96 5.62 -10.53 -4.31
N PHE A 97 5.45 -10.92 -3.04
CA PHE A 97 6.46 -10.79 -1.98
C PHE A 97 7.12 -12.13 -1.62
N GLU A 98 6.95 -13.16 -2.45
CA GLU A 98 7.53 -14.51 -2.22
C GLU A 98 9.03 -14.50 -1.91
N GLN A 99 9.78 -13.61 -2.57
CA GLN A 99 11.22 -13.50 -2.43
C GLN A 99 11.70 -13.07 -1.03
N TYR A 100 10.83 -12.49 -0.20
CA TYR A 100 11.15 -12.11 1.17
C TYR A 100 11.00 -13.27 2.15
N ILE A 101 10.21 -14.29 1.80
CA ILE A 101 9.82 -15.35 2.75
C ILE A 101 11.05 -16.13 3.21
N GLN A 102 11.85 -16.69 2.28
CA GLN A 102 13.03 -17.49 2.66
C GLN A 102 14.10 -16.69 3.40
N PRO A 103 14.49 -15.47 2.97
CA PRO A 103 15.45 -14.67 3.71
C PRO A 103 14.99 -14.35 5.13
N LEU A 104 13.73 -13.96 5.34
CA LEU A 104 13.21 -13.67 6.67
C LEU A 104 13.09 -14.93 7.56
N LEU A 105 12.69 -16.08 7.00
CA LEU A 105 12.70 -17.35 7.73
C LEU A 105 14.11 -17.77 8.19
N LYS A 106 15.13 -17.52 7.38
CA LYS A 106 16.54 -17.77 7.76
C LYS A 106 16.96 -16.91 8.96
N GLN A 107 16.39 -15.72 9.12
CA GLN A 107 16.62 -14.83 10.27
C GLN A 107 15.76 -15.17 11.48
N GLY A 108 14.93 -16.20 11.40
CA GLY A 108 14.12 -16.68 12.52
C GLY A 108 12.74 -16.02 12.67
N PHE A 109 12.32 -15.17 11.74
CA PHE A 109 11.03 -14.48 11.84
C PHE A 109 9.83 -15.39 11.63
N ARG A 110 8.76 -15.10 12.35
CA ARG A 110 7.39 -15.43 11.95
C ARG A 110 6.95 -14.40 10.89
N ILE A 111 6.39 -14.85 9.79
CA ILE A 111 6.00 -13.97 8.67
C ILE A 111 4.49 -14.05 8.47
N LEU A 112 3.86 -12.89 8.41
CA LEU A 112 2.45 -12.74 8.09
C LEU A 112 2.31 -11.90 6.81
N GLY A 113 1.39 -12.30 5.95
CA GLY A 113 1.03 -11.50 4.79
C GLY A 113 -0.39 -11.81 4.34
N PHE A 114 -1.12 -10.76 3.99
CA PHE A 114 -2.53 -10.85 3.63
C PHE A 114 -2.78 -10.13 2.31
N ASP A 115 -3.75 -10.64 1.55
CA ASP A 115 -4.34 -9.87 0.47
C ASP A 115 -5.23 -8.77 1.08
N ALA A 116 -5.05 -7.52 0.68
CA ALA A 116 -5.82 -6.38 1.15
C ALA A 116 -7.32 -6.52 0.79
N PRO A 117 -8.23 -5.76 1.41
CA PRO A 117 -9.64 -5.71 1.00
C PRO A 117 -9.79 -5.49 -0.51
N GLY A 118 -10.67 -6.24 -1.16
CA GLY A 118 -10.89 -6.16 -2.61
C GLY A 118 -9.77 -6.72 -3.48
N HIS A 119 -8.70 -7.30 -2.91
CA HIS A 119 -7.56 -7.86 -3.64
C HIS A 119 -7.40 -9.35 -3.45
N GLY A 120 -6.70 -9.97 -4.40
CA GLY A 120 -6.29 -11.36 -4.33
C GLY A 120 -7.44 -12.30 -3.98
N LYS A 121 -7.33 -12.96 -2.84
CA LYS A 121 -8.32 -13.90 -2.30
C LYS A 121 -9.22 -13.30 -1.23
N SER A 122 -8.95 -12.08 -0.77
CA SER A 122 -9.76 -11.37 0.22
C SER A 122 -11.07 -10.87 -0.36
N ASP A 123 -12.09 -10.79 0.50
CA ASP A 123 -13.37 -10.22 0.15
C ASP A 123 -13.30 -8.68 0.07
N GLY A 124 -14.39 -8.06 -0.31
CA GLY A 124 -14.50 -6.62 -0.46
C GLY A 124 -14.48 -6.19 -1.92
N LYS A 125 -14.88 -4.93 -2.13
CA LYS A 125 -14.94 -4.28 -3.45
C LYS A 125 -14.01 -3.08 -3.50
N TYR A 126 -13.89 -2.38 -2.38
CA TYR A 126 -13.20 -1.10 -2.28
C TYR A 126 -11.94 -1.19 -1.45
N ILE A 127 -10.97 -0.35 -1.80
CA ILE A 127 -9.77 -0.09 -1.05
C ILE A 127 -9.42 1.40 -1.08
N ASN A 128 -9.06 1.92 0.06
CA ASN A 128 -8.37 3.20 0.26
C ASN A 128 -7.51 3.07 1.53
N ALA A 129 -6.78 4.12 1.88
CA ALA A 129 -5.89 4.07 3.04
C ALA A 129 -6.63 3.81 4.36
N ALA A 130 -7.85 4.37 4.54
CA ALA A 130 -8.65 4.15 5.75
C ALA A 130 -9.16 2.70 5.85
N VAL A 131 -9.74 2.16 4.77
CA VAL A 131 -10.20 0.76 4.71
C VAL A 131 -9.05 -0.23 4.92
N TYR A 132 -7.87 0.08 4.39
CA TYR A 132 -6.72 -0.80 4.56
C TYR A 132 -6.14 -0.70 5.98
N LYS A 133 -6.13 0.50 6.57
CA LYS A 133 -5.71 0.70 7.96
C LYS A 133 -6.58 -0.12 8.92
N ASP A 134 -7.90 -0.02 8.78
CA ASP A 134 -8.85 -0.81 9.56
C ASP A 134 -8.58 -2.32 9.44
N ALA A 135 -8.40 -2.83 8.23
CA ALA A 135 -8.06 -4.24 8.01
C ALA A 135 -6.72 -4.64 8.67
N ILE A 136 -5.69 -3.79 8.62
CA ILE A 136 -4.40 -4.05 9.27
C ILE A 136 -4.54 -4.04 10.79
N GLU A 137 -5.31 -3.13 11.37
CA GLU A 137 -5.58 -3.08 12.82
C GLU A 137 -6.29 -4.37 13.30
N HIS A 138 -7.25 -4.89 12.53
CA HIS A 138 -7.85 -6.19 12.81
C HIS A 138 -6.86 -7.36 12.71
N ILE A 139 -5.96 -7.33 11.71
CA ILE A 139 -4.89 -8.33 11.58
C ILE A 139 -3.96 -8.27 12.80
N ILE A 140 -3.54 -7.09 13.24
CA ILE A 140 -2.70 -6.90 14.43
C ILE A 140 -3.40 -7.47 15.66
N LYS A 141 -4.69 -7.16 15.85
CA LYS A 141 -5.49 -7.61 16.99
C LYS A 141 -5.63 -9.13 17.04
N VAL A 142 -5.85 -9.78 15.88
CA VAL A 142 -6.15 -11.23 15.80
C VAL A 142 -4.87 -12.07 15.72
N CYS A 143 -3.85 -11.61 15.00
CA CYS A 143 -2.65 -12.38 14.67
C CYS A 143 -1.40 -11.93 15.44
N GLY A 144 -1.49 -10.84 16.21
CA GLY A 144 -0.36 -10.28 16.96
C GLY A 144 0.18 -11.20 18.06
N PRO A 145 1.29 -10.79 18.70
CA PRO A 145 2.00 -9.53 18.49
C PRO A 145 2.70 -9.44 17.12
N ILE A 146 2.83 -8.21 16.59
CA ILE A 146 3.59 -7.89 15.38
C ILE A 146 4.73 -6.95 15.78
N ASP A 147 5.96 -7.35 15.51
CA ASP A 147 7.15 -6.58 15.91
C ASP A 147 7.61 -5.63 14.80
N HIS A 148 7.52 -6.05 13.55
CA HIS A 148 8.03 -5.30 12.42
C HIS A 148 7.03 -5.29 11.26
N PHE A 149 7.09 -4.23 10.46
CA PHE A 149 6.15 -3.96 9.38
C PHE A 149 6.89 -3.65 8.09
N MET A 150 6.43 -4.20 6.97
CA MET A 150 6.95 -3.89 5.65
C MET A 150 5.80 -3.64 4.69
N GLY A 151 5.79 -2.50 4.00
CA GLY A 151 4.71 -2.16 3.07
C GLY A 151 5.18 -1.47 1.80
N HIS A 152 4.54 -1.79 0.67
CA HIS A 152 4.80 -1.19 -0.62
C HIS A 152 3.65 -0.30 -1.07
N SER A 153 3.94 0.89 -1.62
CA SER A 153 2.97 1.79 -2.23
C SER A 153 1.82 2.14 -1.26
N LEU A 154 0.56 1.82 -1.58
CA LEU A 154 -0.57 1.99 -0.68
C LEU A 154 -0.38 1.27 0.67
N GLY A 155 0.22 0.06 0.66
CA GLY A 155 0.58 -0.65 1.89
C GLY A 155 1.60 0.12 2.73
N GLY A 156 2.56 0.79 2.09
CA GLY A 156 3.52 1.66 2.76
C GLY A 156 2.88 2.90 3.37
N LEU A 157 2.00 3.58 2.62
CA LEU A 157 1.19 4.69 3.16
C LEU A 157 0.35 4.24 4.36
N THR A 158 -0.33 3.11 4.24
CA THR A 158 -1.19 2.61 5.32
C THR A 158 -0.37 2.26 6.57
N LEU A 159 0.81 1.66 6.40
CA LEU A 159 1.70 1.37 7.53
C LEU A 159 2.27 2.64 8.18
N SER A 160 2.48 3.73 7.43
CA SER A 160 2.85 5.01 8.07
C SER A 160 1.72 5.55 8.97
N LEU A 161 0.46 5.36 8.57
CA LEU A 161 -0.69 5.71 9.44
C LEU A 161 -0.82 4.77 10.66
N ILE A 162 -0.42 3.51 10.55
CA ILE A 162 -0.32 2.58 11.69
C ILE A 162 0.81 3.02 12.63
N ALA A 163 1.97 3.42 12.10
CA ALA A 163 3.11 3.87 12.89
C ALA A 163 2.75 5.08 13.78
N GLU A 164 1.85 5.95 13.33
CA GLU A 164 1.38 7.10 14.10
C GLU A 164 0.65 6.71 15.40
N THR A 165 -0.01 5.56 15.43
CA THR A 165 -0.90 5.14 16.52
C THR A 165 -0.43 3.88 17.26
N ILE A 166 0.65 3.24 16.80
CA ILE A 166 1.13 2.00 17.42
C ILE A 166 1.71 2.27 18.82
N PRO A 167 1.37 1.47 19.83
CA PRO A 167 1.97 1.61 21.15
C PRO A 167 3.45 1.18 21.13
N ASN A 168 4.27 1.76 22.01
CA ASN A 168 5.71 1.46 22.14
C ASN A 168 6.49 1.55 20.82
N PRO A 169 6.46 2.70 20.14
CA PRO A 169 6.99 2.85 18.78
C PRO A 169 8.46 2.42 18.65
N GLU A 170 9.30 2.58 19.70
CA GLU A 170 10.70 2.20 19.67
C GLU A 170 10.92 0.67 19.58
N ALA A 171 9.93 -0.13 19.97
CA ALA A 171 9.99 -1.60 19.84
C ALA A 171 9.76 -2.08 18.41
N HIS A 172 9.28 -1.21 17.51
CA HIS A 172 8.87 -1.58 16.16
C HIS A 172 9.79 -1.00 15.08
N ARG A 173 9.98 -1.77 14.01
CA ARG A 173 10.64 -1.31 12.78
C ARG A 173 9.67 -1.29 11.63
N PHE A 174 9.73 -0.22 10.84
CA PHE A 174 8.93 -0.09 9.63
C PHE A 174 9.81 0.00 8.40
N VAL A 175 9.47 -0.76 7.36
CA VAL A 175 10.04 -0.65 6.03
C VAL A 175 8.98 -0.11 5.10
N LEU A 176 9.16 1.11 4.60
CA LEU A 176 8.25 1.79 3.70
C LEU A 176 8.86 1.78 2.30
N ILE A 177 8.33 0.98 1.39
CA ILE A 177 8.88 0.82 0.04
C ILE A 177 8.02 1.59 -0.94
N ALA A 178 8.59 2.64 -1.56
CA ALA A 178 7.90 3.52 -2.49
C ALA A 178 6.47 3.86 -2.04
N PRO A 179 6.25 4.29 -0.77
CA PRO A 179 4.92 4.59 -0.28
C PRO A 179 4.27 5.69 -1.11
N ALA A 180 2.94 5.74 -1.15
CA ALA A 180 2.21 6.89 -1.69
C ALA A 180 2.42 8.08 -0.74
N THR A 181 3.53 8.81 -0.96
CA THR A 181 4.02 9.84 -0.04
C THR A 181 3.01 10.96 0.13
N LYS A 182 2.46 11.46 -0.98
CA LYS A 182 1.43 12.50 -1.02
C LYS A 182 0.15 11.99 -1.69
N THR A 183 -0.91 11.88 -0.91
CA THR A 183 -2.24 11.52 -1.43
C THR A 183 -2.76 12.60 -2.38
N THR A 184 -2.44 13.87 -2.11
CA THR A 184 -2.73 14.99 -3.00
C THR A 184 -2.17 14.76 -4.40
N THR A 185 -0.87 14.43 -4.54
CA THR A 185 -0.26 14.10 -5.84
C THR A 185 -0.92 12.90 -6.51
N THR A 186 -1.28 11.87 -5.74
CA THR A 186 -1.98 10.68 -6.27
C THR A 186 -3.33 11.04 -6.87
N LEU A 187 -4.12 11.89 -6.19
CA LEU A 187 -5.42 12.35 -6.68
C LEU A 187 -5.28 13.26 -7.90
N GLU A 188 -4.35 14.21 -7.90
CA GLU A 188 -4.13 15.08 -9.06
C GLU A 188 -3.72 14.27 -10.29
N ASN A 189 -2.86 13.27 -10.14
CA ASN A 189 -2.50 12.36 -11.22
C ASN A 189 -3.71 11.57 -11.73
N TYR A 190 -4.59 11.12 -10.84
CA TYR A 190 -5.84 10.43 -11.19
C TYR A 190 -6.79 11.37 -11.94
N PHE A 191 -7.02 12.58 -11.45
CA PHE A 191 -7.88 13.58 -12.09
C PHE A 191 -7.37 13.96 -13.48
N ALA A 192 -6.07 14.18 -13.61
CA ALA A 192 -5.43 14.44 -14.90
C ALA A 192 -5.56 13.25 -15.86
N MET A 193 -5.31 12.03 -15.37
CA MET A 193 -5.44 10.81 -16.15
C MET A 193 -6.86 10.60 -16.68
N MET A 194 -7.88 10.91 -15.87
CA MET A 194 -9.29 10.73 -16.23
C MET A 194 -9.90 11.95 -16.94
N HIS A 195 -9.18 13.07 -17.04
CA HIS A 195 -9.66 14.36 -17.57
C HIS A 195 -10.91 14.85 -16.83
N LEU A 196 -10.94 14.77 -15.50
CA LEU A 196 -12.08 15.21 -14.70
C LEU A 196 -12.18 16.74 -14.68
N SER A 197 -13.39 17.25 -14.91
CA SER A 197 -13.69 18.67 -14.76
C SER A 197 -13.68 19.13 -13.30
N GLU A 198 -13.54 20.41 -13.04
CA GLU A 198 -13.50 20.96 -11.69
C GLU A 198 -14.76 20.59 -10.86
N ALA A 199 -15.95 20.69 -11.47
CA ALA A 199 -17.19 20.29 -10.81
C ALA A 199 -17.20 18.81 -10.39
N VAL A 200 -16.61 17.92 -11.19
CA VAL A 200 -16.46 16.48 -10.85
C VAL A 200 -15.42 16.28 -9.74
N ARG A 201 -14.34 17.05 -9.74
CA ARG A 201 -13.32 17.00 -8.66
C ARG A 201 -13.91 17.44 -7.31
N GLN A 202 -14.69 18.52 -7.30
CA GLN A 202 -15.38 18.98 -6.09
C GLN A 202 -16.32 17.90 -5.54
N GLY A 203 -17.18 17.33 -6.38
CA GLY A 203 -18.05 16.21 -5.97
C GLY A 203 -17.26 14.98 -5.51
N PHE A 204 -16.08 14.72 -6.09
CA PHE A 204 -15.18 13.64 -5.62
C PHE A 204 -14.70 13.90 -4.18
N PHE A 205 -14.33 15.14 -3.83
CA PHE A 205 -13.94 15.48 -2.46
C PHE A 205 -15.12 15.40 -1.49
N GLU A 206 -16.36 15.69 -1.94
CA GLU A 206 -17.56 15.45 -1.13
C GLU A 206 -17.76 13.96 -0.84
N GLU A 207 -17.58 13.08 -1.83
CA GLU A 207 -17.61 11.62 -1.60
C GLU A 207 -16.52 11.15 -0.63
N LEU A 208 -15.31 11.70 -0.75
CA LEU A 208 -14.24 11.44 0.22
C LEU A 208 -14.60 11.88 1.63
N GLY A 209 -15.22 13.05 1.78
CA GLY A 209 -15.70 13.60 3.05
C GLY A 209 -16.78 12.74 3.72
N LYS A 210 -17.58 11.99 2.95
CA LYS A 210 -18.55 11.02 3.49
C LYS A 210 -17.89 9.80 4.13
N LEU A 211 -16.66 9.45 3.71
CA LEU A 211 -15.93 8.31 4.26
C LEU A 211 -15.10 8.65 5.50
N THR A 212 -14.63 9.87 5.58
CA THR A 212 -13.77 10.32 6.68
C THR A 212 -13.96 11.80 6.92
N HIS A 213 -14.01 12.20 8.20
CA HIS A 213 -14.00 13.61 8.61
C HIS A 213 -12.58 14.20 8.66
N LEU A 214 -11.55 13.38 8.29
CA LEU A 214 -10.16 13.80 8.32
C LEU A 214 -9.81 14.55 7.02
N PRO A 215 -8.99 15.59 7.08
CA PRO A 215 -8.54 16.30 5.89
C PRO A 215 -7.67 15.39 5.01
N LEU A 216 -7.64 15.66 3.69
CA LEU A 216 -6.85 14.88 2.74
C LEU A 216 -5.37 14.74 3.15
N GLY A 217 -4.75 15.83 3.64
CA GLY A 217 -3.37 15.83 4.12
C GLY A 217 -3.12 14.92 5.33
N TYR A 218 -4.16 14.42 6.00
CA TYR A 218 -3.99 13.39 7.02
C TYR A 218 -3.43 12.09 6.43
N PHE A 219 -3.80 11.77 5.21
CA PHE A 219 -3.40 10.55 4.51
C PHE A 219 -2.09 10.74 3.71
N GLU A 220 -1.08 11.35 4.31
CA GLU A 220 0.27 11.52 3.74
C GLU A 220 1.30 10.78 4.58
N ALA A 221 2.17 9.99 3.90
CA ALA A 221 3.10 9.10 4.59
C ALA A 221 4.16 9.85 5.39
N ASP A 222 4.72 10.92 4.83
CA ASP A 222 5.73 11.76 5.49
C ASP A 222 5.18 12.45 6.74
N ARG A 223 3.97 13.01 6.66
CA ARG A 223 3.29 13.60 7.82
C ARG A 223 3.10 12.56 8.95
N ALA A 224 2.64 11.36 8.58
CA ALA A 224 2.29 10.34 9.57
C ALA A 224 3.50 9.85 10.38
N ILE A 225 4.70 9.85 9.79
CA ILE A 225 5.91 9.35 10.45
C ILE A 225 6.84 10.45 10.99
N GLU A 226 6.51 11.72 10.78
CA GLU A 226 7.37 12.84 11.21
C GLU A 226 7.72 12.78 12.71
N LYS A 227 6.76 12.32 13.53
CA LYS A 227 6.91 12.22 15.00
C LYS A 227 7.15 10.79 15.48
N TYR A 228 7.29 9.83 14.57
CA TYR A 228 7.53 8.45 14.94
C TYR A 228 8.90 8.28 15.60
N LYS A 229 8.97 7.52 16.70
CA LYS A 229 10.20 7.35 17.49
C LYS A 229 10.94 6.06 17.20
N GLY A 230 10.30 5.07 16.61
CA GLY A 230 10.95 3.82 16.22
C GLY A 230 11.79 3.97 14.94
N GLN A 231 12.43 2.88 14.52
CA GLN A 231 13.31 2.87 13.37
C GLN A 231 12.50 2.68 12.06
N ILE A 232 12.77 3.52 11.05
CA ILE A 232 12.19 3.40 9.72
C ILE A 232 13.28 3.24 8.68
N LEU A 233 13.09 2.30 7.74
CA LEU A 233 13.80 2.26 6.46
C LEU A 233 12.83 2.68 5.34
N TRP A 234 13.08 3.84 4.75
CA TRP A 234 12.34 4.31 3.59
C TRP A 234 13.12 3.97 2.32
N VAL A 235 12.55 3.11 1.49
CA VAL A 235 13.14 2.69 0.21
C VAL A 235 12.41 3.39 -0.92
N HIS A 236 13.13 4.08 -1.83
CA HIS A 236 12.50 4.77 -2.95
C HIS A 236 13.42 4.79 -4.17
N ASP A 237 12.83 4.78 -5.37
CA ASP A 237 13.58 4.91 -6.63
C ASP A 237 13.36 6.31 -7.24
N GLN A 238 14.45 6.97 -7.66
CA GLN A 238 14.36 8.30 -8.26
C GLN A 238 13.55 8.33 -9.56
N GLY A 239 13.47 7.21 -10.28
CA GLY A 239 12.67 7.05 -11.51
C GLY A 239 11.24 6.58 -11.27
N ASP A 240 10.74 6.60 -10.03
CA ASP A 240 9.36 6.22 -9.73
C ASP A 240 8.36 7.22 -10.33
N ARG A 241 7.52 6.72 -11.24
CA ARG A 241 6.48 7.51 -11.92
C ARG A 241 5.09 7.32 -11.34
N VAL A 242 4.93 6.42 -10.38
CA VAL A 242 3.65 6.14 -9.71
C VAL A 242 3.57 6.95 -8.42
N CYS A 243 4.58 6.81 -7.57
CA CYS A 243 4.79 7.64 -6.38
C CYS A 243 6.05 8.48 -6.62
N PRO A 244 5.93 9.72 -7.12
CA PRO A 244 7.09 10.49 -7.57
C PRO A 244 8.08 10.78 -6.45
N TYR A 245 9.37 10.53 -6.70
CA TYR A 245 10.44 10.79 -5.74
C TYR A 245 10.47 12.24 -5.24
N LYS A 246 10.08 13.21 -6.07
CA LYS A 246 9.98 14.63 -5.70
C LYS A 246 9.08 14.87 -4.48
N ASP A 247 8.08 14.03 -4.25
CA ASP A 247 7.18 14.15 -3.10
C ASP A 247 7.89 13.80 -1.78
N LEU A 248 8.99 13.05 -1.86
CA LEU A 248 9.84 12.67 -0.73
C LEU A 248 10.95 13.69 -0.45
N GLU A 249 11.44 14.41 -1.46
CA GLU A 249 12.69 15.20 -1.38
C GLU A 249 12.68 16.20 -0.21
N LYS A 250 11.59 16.97 -0.06
CA LYS A 250 11.50 17.95 1.02
C LYS A 250 11.56 17.28 2.40
N PHE A 251 10.82 16.21 2.60
CA PHE A 251 10.81 15.47 3.86
C PHE A 251 12.16 14.84 4.15
N ARG A 252 12.80 14.21 3.14
CA ARG A 252 14.11 13.58 3.29
C ARG A 252 15.19 14.53 3.83
N ASN A 253 15.17 15.78 3.38
CA ASN A 253 16.15 16.79 3.79
C ASN A 253 15.95 17.27 5.25
N GLN A 254 14.82 16.97 5.85
CA GLN A 254 14.45 17.41 7.20
C GLN A 254 14.05 16.22 8.11
N ALA A 255 14.23 14.99 7.61
CA ALA A 255 13.78 13.79 8.31
C ALA A 255 14.55 13.57 9.61
N PRO A 256 13.89 13.05 10.66
CA PRO A 256 14.53 12.63 11.89
C PRO A 256 15.58 11.53 11.65
N GLU A 257 16.61 11.46 12.51
CA GLU A 257 17.74 10.53 12.38
C GLU A 257 17.36 9.04 12.45
N ASN A 258 16.23 8.72 13.06
CA ASN A 258 15.68 7.37 13.13
C ASN A 258 15.08 6.90 11.80
N ILE A 259 15.00 7.76 10.77
CA ILE A 259 14.54 7.42 9.43
C ILE A 259 15.73 7.31 8.47
N LYS A 260 16.05 6.08 8.08
CA LYS A 260 17.09 5.78 7.10
C LYS A 260 16.48 5.73 5.69
N PHE A 261 17.23 6.21 4.70
CA PHE A 261 16.80 6.21 3.30
C PHE A 261 17.68 5.31 2.45
N LEU A 262 17.05 4.39 1.71
CA LEU A 262 17.65 3.59 0.65
C LEU A 262 17.12 4.11 -0.69
N ILE A 263 17.91 4.95 -1.34
CA ILE A 263 17.53 5.55 -2.63
C ILE A 263 18.21 4.81 -3.76
N THR A 264 17.41 4.35 -4.72
CA THR A 264 17.86 3.67 -5.93
C THR A 264 17.59 4.52 -7.17
N ASN A 265 18.13 4.11 -8.32
CA ASN A 265 17.91 4.79 -9.60
C ASN A 265 17.69 3.75 -10.70
N GLY A 266 16.64 3.94 -11.52
CA GLY A 266 16.35 3.13 -12.70
C GLY A 266 15.55 1.85 -12.43
N LEU A 267 15.15 1.58 -11.18
CA LEU A 267 14.29 0.44 -10.83
C LEU A 267 12.80 0.77 -10.98
N GLY A 268 12.42 2.01 -10.69
CA GLY A 268 11.03 2.48 -10.70
C GLY A 268 10.17 1.76 -9.66
N HIS A 269 8.87 2.04 -9.67
CA HIS A 269 7.90 1.65 -8.64
C HIS A 269 7.82 0.13 -8.35
N ASN A 270 7.90 -0.70 -9.40
CA ASN A 270 7.60 -2.13 -9.27
C ASN A 270 8.83 -3.06 -9.22
N LYS A 271 10.02 -2.59 -9.58
CA LYS A 271 11.25 -3.38 -9.49
C LYS A 271 11.97 -3.15 -8.18
N VAL A 272 11.83 -1.96 -7.57
CA VAL A 272 12.53 -1.58 -6.36
C VAL A 272 12.40 -2.61 -5.23
N TYR A 273 11.22 -3.18 -5.00
CA TYR A 273 11.01 -4.19 -3.95
C TYR A 273 11.33 -5.63 -4.40
N LYS A 274 11.80 -5.84 -5.64
CA LYS A 274 12.14 -7.16 -6.21
C LYS A 274 13.62 -7.34 -6.46
N THR A 275 14.39 -6.30 -6.32
CA THR A 275 15.83 -6.29 -6.58
C THR A 275 16.56 -6.95 -5.42
N PRO A 276 17.43 -7.97 -5.66
CA PRO A 276 18.09 -8.73 -4.60
C PRO A 276 18.81 -7.86 -3.59
N GLU A 277 19.58 -6.87 -4.04
CA GLU A 277 20.36 -5.97 -3.18
C GLU A 277 19.47 -5.14 -2.25
N VAL A 278 18.27 -4.76 -2.73
CA VAL A 278 17.29 -4.05 -1.90
C VAL A 278 16.67 -5.00 -0.88
N ILE A 279 16.37 -6.23 -1.28
CA ILE A 279 15.84 -7.26 -0.38
C ILE A 279 16.83 -7.54 0.76
N ASP A 280 18.12 -7.72 0.45
CA ASP A 280 19.17 -7.97 1.44
C ASP A 280 19.28 -6.83 2.45
N GLN A 281 19.24 -5.58 2.01
CA GLN A 281 19.27 -4.42 2.90
C GLN A 281 18.01 -4.33 3.78
N ILE A 282 16.83 -4.63 3.24
CA ILE A 282 15.56 -4.67 4.00
C ILE A 282 15.63 -5.77 5.07
N VAL A 283 16.05 -6.98 4.71
CA VAL A 283 16.18 -8.12 5.64
C VAL A 283 17.19 -7.79 6.73
N SER A 284 18.35 -7.23 6.38
CA SER A 284 19.36 -6.78 7.32
C SER A 284 18.82 -5.74 8.30
N PHE A 285 18.09 -4.73 7.82
CA PHE A 285 17.47 -3.71 8.67
C PHE A 285 16.45 -4.30 9.65
N LEU A 286 15.63 -5.25 9.22
CA LEU A 286 14.64 -5.90 10.08
C LEU A 286 15.30 -6.81 11.14
N SER A 287 16.49 -7.35 10.84
CA SER A 287 17.21 -8.31 11.69
C SER A 287 18.15 -7.64 12.71
N ALA A 288 18.46 -6.39 12.51
CA ALA A 288 19.34 -5.63 13.41
C ALA A 288 18.63 -5.29 14.72
#